data_1e2c0f4448c985946fa1e519bbae90fd
#
_entry.id   1e2c0f4448c985946fa1e519bbae90fd
#
_cell.length_a   1.000
_cell.length_b   1.000
_cell.length_c   1.000
_cell.angle_alpha   90.00
_cell.angle_beta   90.00
_cell.angle_gamma   90.00
#
_symmetry.space_group_name_H-M   'P 1'
#
loop_
_entity.id
_entity.type
_entity.pdbx_description
1 polymer ?
#
loop_
_entity_poly.entity_id
_entity_poly.type
_entity_poly.pdbx_seq_one_letter_code
_entity_poly.pdbx_strand_id
1 'polypeptide(L)'
;MVENDPWFEEAPDARGRKGFTPLQKVISAIKQLATGNTPDENDEYLHMADRTSRECLEFFCDMVCKIYGPEFLHRPTSHDMALLYQAHEEKHHLPGMFGSLDCTHFVWRYCPTEYRGQFMRGDHRYPTVMLEAVASQDLWFWHAFAGPPGSQNDINVLQQSPLFLTERNGTAPKCPFYVNNHLYKRGYLLVDGIYPSWSVFVKSILYPHEVDQKKFKRQHEAARKDVEQTFGVLKAKWGVLSRPMRARSVKKIRSAVYTCIILHNMILKDEGKAIVPVHIRDPPVEPALDDTVLGELMDEDTHWRLKRDLIDHLASQDLPHLLVDSDED
;
A
#
# COMPACT_ATOMS: atom_id res chain seq x y z
N MET A 1 -6.16 19.02 -14.27
CA MET A 1 -6.55 17.97 -15.25
C MET A 1 -6.70 18.52 -16.64
N VAL A 2 -7.45 19.59 -16.86
CA VAL A 2 -7.65 20.20 -18.19
C VAL A 2 -6.33 20.56 -18.88
N GLU A 3 -5.39 21.14 -18.16
CA GLU A 3 -4.06 21.50 -18.68
C GLU A 3 -3.21 20.29 -19.12
N ASN A 4 -3.52 19.10 -18.61
CA ASN A 4 -2.75 17.89 -18.85
C ASN A 4 -3.39 16.93 -19.85
N ASP A 5 -4.71 17.08 -20.11
CA ASP A 5 -5.45 16.25 -21.08
C ASP A 5 -6.65 17.03 -21.64
N PRO A 6 -6.65 17.34 -22.96
CA PRO A 6 -7.76 18.03 -23.63
C PRO A 6 -9.11 17.31 -23.53
N TRP A 7 -9.11 16.00 -23.24
CA TRP A 7 -10.35 15.25 -23.07
C TRP A 7 -11.24 15.82 -21.96
N PHE A 8 -10.64 16.47 -20.94
CA PHE A 8 -11.40 17.12 -19.88
C PHE A 8 -12.02 18.46 -20.26
N GLU A 9 -11.64 19.07 -21.37
CA GLU A 9 -12.26 20.31 -21.86
C GLU A 9 -13.74 20.09 -22.19
N GLU A 10 -14.53 21.18 -22.08
CA GLU A 10 -15.90 21.21 -22.55
C GLU A 10 -15.91 21.30 -24.08
N ALA A 11 -16.11 20.18 -24.76
CA ALA A 11 -16.19 20.12 -26.20
C ALA A 11 -17.66 19.93 -26.64
N PRO A 12 -18.13 20.67 -27.66
CA PRO A 12 -19.46 20.48 -28.20
C PRO A 12 -19.57 19.11 -28.90
N ASP A 13 -20.76 18.52 -28.88
CA ASP A 13 -21.07 17.32 -29.64
C ASP A 13 -21.16 17.62 -31.15
N ALA A 14 -21.30 16.57 -31.97
CA ALA A 14 -21.43 16.70 -33.41
C ALA A 14 -22.65 17.54 -33.89
N ARG A 15 -23.58 17.85 -32.97
CA ARG A 15 -24.77 18.67 -33.21
C ARG A 15 -24.61 20.09 -32.63
N GLY A 16 -23.44 20.46 -32.14
CA GLY A 16 -23.15 21.76 -31.52
C GLY A 16 -23.74 21.95 -30.11
N ARG A 17 -24.21 20.88 -29.43
CA ARG A 17 -24.66 20.97 -28.05
C ARG A 17 -23.46 21.00 -27.13
N LYS A 18 -23.54 21.75 -26.05
CA LYS A 18 -22.49 21.82 -25.04
C LYS A 18 -22.23 20.44 -24.46
N GLY A 19 -20.95 20.08 -24.39
CA GLY A 19 -20.48 18.87 -23.73
C GLY A 19 -20.51 18.99 -22.21
N PHE A 20 -20.03 17.92 -21.55
CA PHE A 20 -19.90 17.91 -20.08
C PHE A 20 -18.71 18.77 -19.65
N THR A 21 -18.93 19.56 -18.61
CA THR A 21 -17.86 20.35 -17.99
C THR A 21 -16.81 19.45 -17.34
N PRO A 22 -15.57 19.93 -17.15
CA PRO A 22 -14.52 19.18 -16.43
C PRO A 22 -15.00 18.69 -15.05
N LEU A 23 -15.73 19.54 -14.33
CA LEU A 23 -16.26 19.20 -13.01
C LEU A 23 -17.27 18.03 -13.06
N GLN A 24 -18.20 18.04 -14.01
CA GLN A 24 -19.14 16.93 -14.17
C GLN A 24 -18.43 15.60 -14.49
N LYS A 25 -17.39 15.63 -15.33
CA LYS A 25 -16.57 14.45 -15.66
C LYS A 25 -15.86 13.90 -14.42
N VAL A 26 -15.26 14.77 -13.61
CA VAL A 26 -14.57 14.40 -12.36
C VAL A 26 -15.57 13.88 -11.32
N ILE A 27 -16.72 14.54 -11.13
CA ILE A 27 -17.76 14.08 -10.19
C ILE A 27 -18.27 12.68 -10.58
N SER A 28 -18.51 12.44 -11.88
CA SER A 28 -18.91 11.13 -12.39
C SER A 28 -17.91 10.03 -12.00
N ALA A 29 -16.61 10.29 -12.18
CA ALA A 29 -15.55 9.34 -11.84
C ALA A 29 -15.45 9.09 -10.34
N ILE A 30 -15.41 10.15 -9.52
CA ILE A 30 -15.32 10.03 -8.05
C ILE A 30 -16.55 9.30 -7.49
N LYS A 31 -17.75 9.59 -7.99
CA LYS A 31 -18.96 8.90 -7.56
C LYS A 31 -18.87 7.39 -7.83
N GLN A 32 -18.38 6.97 -9.00
CA GLN A 32 -18.19 5.55 -9.33
C GLN A 32 -17.14 4.89 -8.42
N LEU A 33 -16.03 5.56 -8.11
CA LEU A 33 -15.03 5.04 -7.17
C LEU A 33 -15.60 4.92 -5.75
N ALA A 34 -16.27 5.95 -5.28
CA ALA A 34 -16.80 6.01 -3.92
C ALA A 34 -17.93 4.99 -3.68
N THR A 35 -18.86 4.85 -4.61
CA THR A 35 -20.03 3.98 -4.45
C THR A 35 -19.80 2.56 -4.97
N GLY A 36 -18.91 2.37 -5.95
CA GLY A 36 -18.73 1.11 -6.68
C GLY A 36 -19.96 0.70 -7.50
N ASN A 37 -20.86 1.63 -7.76
CA ASN A 37 -22.07 1.43 -8.53
C ASN A 37 -21.79 1.40 -10.04
N THR A 38 -22.81 1.08 -10.81
CA THR A 38 -22.72 1.04 -12.29
C THR A 38 -22.73 2.45 -12.86
N PRO A 39 -22.08 2.67 -14.01
CA PRO A 39 -22.03 3.99 -14.67
C PRO A 39 -23.40 4.57 -15.04
N ASP A 40 -24.40 3.74 -15.25
CA ASP A 40 -25.79 4.11 -15.57
C ASP A 40 -26.49 4.91 -14.46
N GLU A 41 -26.06 4.78 -13.19
CA GLU A 41 -26.56 5.64 -12.11
C GLU A 41 -26.24 7.13 -12.30
N ASN A 42 -25.27 7.47 -13.15
CA ASN A 42 -24.95 8.84 -13.50
C ASN A 42 -25.90 9.43 -14.56
N ASP A 43 -26.72 8.60 -15.22
CA ASP A 43 -27.71 9.08 -16.21
C ASP A 43 -28.80 9.92 -15.54
N GLU A 44 -29.34 9.47 -14.41
CA GLU A 44 -30.35 10.20 -13.66
C GLU A 44 -29.85 11.50 -13.06
N TYR A 45 -28.62 11.49 -12.50
CA TYR A 45 -28.09 12.62 -11.73
C TYR A 45 -27.32 13.64 -12.57
N LEU A 46 -26.48 13.16 -13.52
CA LEU A 46 -25.63 14.02 -14.36
C LEU A 46 -26.13 14.13 -15.79
N HIS A 47 -27.21 13.43 -16.15
CA HIS A 47 -27.69 13.25 -17.54
C HIS A 47 -26.56 12.76 -18.46
N MET A 48 -25.73 11.85 -17.94
CA MET A 48 -24.52 11.37 -18.60
C MET A 48 -24.71 9.89 -18.97
N ALA A 49 -24.68 9.60 -20.27
CA ALA A 49 -24.80 8.25 -20.76
C ALA A 49 -23.71 7.32 -20.19
N ASP A 50 -24.05 6.06 -19.97
CA ASP A 50 -23.18 5.00 -19.43
C ASP A 50 -21.80 4.94 -20.09
N ARG A 51 -21.72 5.06 -21.41
CA ARG A 51 -20.45 5.07 -22.14
C ARG A 51 -19.57 6.23 -21.70
N THR A 52 -20.09 7.46 -21.69
CA THR A 52 -19.35 8.67 -21.29
C THR A 52 -18.93 8.57 -19.83
N SER A 53 -19.81 8.06 -18.96
CA SER A 53 -19.52 7.86 -17.55
C SER A 53 -18.35 6.89 -17.34
N ARG A 54 -18.27 5.78 -18.10
CA ARG A 54 -17.12 4.88 -18.08
C ARG A 54 -15.82 5.53 -18.57
N GLU A 55 -15.90 6.30 -19.65
CA GLU A 55 -14.76 7.07 -20.16
C GLU A 55 -14.27 8.06 -19.12
N CYS A 56 -15.18 8.74 -18.40
CA CYS A 56 -14.82 9.63 -17.29
C CYS A 56 -13.99 8.91 -16.23
N LEU A 57 -14.39 7.72 -15.81
CA LEU A 57 -13.64 6.94 -14.83
C LEU A 57 -12.25 6.55 -15.35
N GLU A 58 -12.15 6.07 -16.60
CA GLU A 58 -10.88 5.64 -17.18
C GLU A 58 -9.89 6.80 -17.30
N PHE A 59 -10.29 7.91 -17.93
CA PHE A 59 -9.43 9.08 -18.06
C PHE A 59 -9.07 9.71 -16.72
N PHE A 60 -10.02 9.77 -15.79
CA PHE A 60 -9.76 10.27 -14.46
C PHE A 60 -8.70 9.46 -13.72
N CYS A 61 -8.83 8.12 -13.71
CA CYS A 61 -7.88 7.25 -13.06
C CYS A 61 -6.47 7.36 -13.67
N ASP A 62 -6.38 7.37 -14.99
CA ASP A 62 -5.07 7.50 -15.67
C ASP A 62 -4.43 8.87 -15.37
N MET A 63 -5.21 9.95 -15.32
CA MET A 63 -4.71 11.28 -15.01
C MET A 63 -4.31 11.45 -13.55
N VAL A 64 -5.08 10.91 -12.61
CA VAL A 64 -4.72 10.93 -11.17
C VAL A 64 -3.39 10.20 -10.96
N CYS A 65 -3.24 9.01 -11.52
CA CYS A 65 -1.99 8.26 -11.42
C CYS A 65 -0.80 9.03 -12.03
N LYS A 66 -1.00 9.67 -13.18
CA LYS A 66 0.06 10.41 -13.88
C LYS A 66 0.49 11.67 -13.13
N ILE A 67 -0.47 12.46 -12.66
CA ILE A 67 -0.20 13.79 -12.06
C ILE A 67 0.22 13.67 -10.59
N TYR A 68 -0.52 12.87 -9.81
CA TYR A 68 -0.40 12.83 -8.35
C TYR A 68 0.36 11.60 -7.84
N GLY A 69 0.52 10.54 -8.68
CA GLY A 69 1.29 9.37 -8.29
C GLY A 69 2.69 9.69 -7.78
N PRO A 70 3.49 10.53 -8.47
CA PRO A 70 4.84 10.87 -8.05
C PRO A 70 4.94 11.57 -6.69
N GLU A 71 3.87 12.21 -6.21
CA GLU A 71 3.84 12.88 -4.90
C GLU A 71 3.18 12.02 -3.81
N PHE A 72 2.09 11.30 -4.15
CA PHE A 72 1.25 10.65 -3.15
C PHE A 72 1.39 9.12 -3.10
N LEU A 73 2.15 8.52 -4.01
CA LEU A 73 2.48 7.09 -3.99
C LEU A 73 3.93 6.90 -4.45
N HIS A 74 4.85 7.36 -3.63
CA HIS A 74 6.29 7.25 -3.84
C HIS A 74 6.93 6.44 -2.71
N ARG A 75 8.15 6.00 -2.95
CA ARG A 75 8.97 5.39 -1.91
C ARG A 75 9.40 6.43 -0.88
N PRO A 76 9.52 6.06 0.41
CA PRO A 76 10.02 6.97 1.42
C PRO A 76 11.38 7.54 1.03
N THR A 77 11.54 8.85 1.16
CA THR A 77 12.82 9.56 1.02
C THR A 77 13.61 9.48 2.32
N SER A 78 14.86 9.99 2.34
CA SER A 78 15.67 10.06 3.57
C SER A 78 14.96 10.85 4.68
N HIS A 79 14.29 11.94 4.30
CA HIS A 79 13.49 12.75 5.21
C HIS A 79 12.31 11.96 5.77
N ASP A 80 11.56 11.29 4.90
CA ASP A 80 10.39 10.50 5.27
C ASP A 80 10.78 9.37 6.21
N MET A 81 11.88 8.66 5.93
CA MET A 81 12.38 7.56 6.76
C MET A 81 12.71 8.02 8.19
N ALA A 82 13.32 9.20 8.34
CA ALA A 82 13.64 9.73 9.67
C ALA A 82 12.37 9.97 10.51
N LEU A 83 11.35 10.58 9.91
CA LEU A 83 10.06 10.83 10.57
C LEU A 83 9.30 9.52 10.86
N LEU A 84 9.34 8.56 9.94
CA LEU A 84 8.71 7.25 10.13
C LEU A 84 9.36 6.47 11.27
N TYR A 85 10.69 6.45 11.35
CA TYR A 85 11.39 5.79 12.45
C TYR A 85 11.00 6.40 13.79
N GLN A 86 11.04 7.73 13.89
CA GLN A 86 10.63 8.43 15.09
C GLN A 86 9.18 8.09 15.49
N ALA A 87 8.25 8.20 14.56
CA ALA A 87 6.85 7.97 14.84
C ALA A 87 6.55 6.52 15.28
N HIS A 88 7.16 5.51 14.61
CA HIS A 88 6.97 4.11 14.99
C HIS A 88 7.68 3.75 16.30
N GLU A 89 8.83 4.36 16.60
CA GLU A 89 9.51 4.18 17.88
C GLU A 89 8.70 4.79 19.02
N GLU A 90 8.13 5.98 18.85
CA GLU A 90 7.27 6.61 19.85
C GLU A 90 6.00 5.81 20.15
N LYS A 91 5.33 5.26 19.12
CA LYS A 91 4.05 4.53 19.29
C LYS A 91 4.24 3.05 19.61
N HIS A 92 5.15 2.41 18.88
CA HIS A 92 5.30 0.94 18.92
C HIS A 92 6.58 0.47 19.61
N HIS A 93 7.45 1.40 20.03
CA HIS A 93 8.75 1.07 20.64
C HIS A 93 9.63 0.17 19.76
N LEU A 94 9.53 0.33 18.44
CA LEU A 94 10.22 -0.47 17.44
C LEU A 94 11.16 0.42 16.61
N PRO A 95 12.41 0.66 17.09
CA PRO A 95 13.38 1.51 16.40
C PRO A 95 13.72 0.94 15.01
N GLY A 96 13.80 1.82 14.00
CA GLY A 96 14.10 1.46 12.61
C GLY A 96 12.94 0.84 11.82
N MET A 97 11.76 0.68 12.40
CA MET A 97 10.55 0.31 11.69
C MET A 97 10.07 1.47 10.83
N PHE A 98 9.74 1.22 9.56
CA PHE A 98 9.13 2.25 8.70
C PHE A 98 7.74 1.88 8.18
N GLY A 99 7.22 0.69 8.51
CA GLY A 99 5.88 0.28 8.16
C GLY A 99 5.65 -1.22 8.29
N SER A 100 4.48 -1.65 7.85
CA SER A 100 4.10 -3.06 7.77
C SER A 100 3.72 -3.42 6.34
N LEU A 101 4.09 -4.63 5.90
CA LEU A 101 3.83 -5.18 4.57
C LEU A 101 2.81 -6.30 4.68
N ASP A 102 1.82 -6.27 3.82
CA ASP A 102 0.82 -7.35 3.71
C ASP A 102 0.16 -7.35 2.32
N CYS A 103 -0.59 -8.41 2.03
CA CYS A 103 -1.37 -8.55 0.81
C CYS A 103 -2.87 -8.58 1.09
N THR A 104 -3.66 -8.03 0.17
CA THR A 104 -5.12 -8.13 0.21
C THR A 104 -5.70 -8.48 -1.15
N HIS A 105 -6.94 -9.01 -1.16
CA HIS A 105 -7.63 -9.43 -2.37
C HIS A 105 -8.79 -8.51 -2.71
N PHE A 106 -8.98 -8.29 -4.02
CA PHE A 106 -10.17 -7.67 -4.60
C PHE A 106 -10.89 -8.66 -5.49
N VAL A 107 -12.18 -8.86 -5.29
CA VAL A 107 -12.99 -9.78 -6.09
C VAL A 107 -13.15 -9.23 -7.52
N TRP A 108 -12.84 -10.06 -8.52
CA TRP A 108 -12.96 -9.72 -9.93
C TRP A 108 -14.15 -10.41 -10.59
N ARG A 109 -15.30 -9.72 -10.62
CA ARG A 109 -16.56 -10.31 -11.11
C ARG A 109 -16.55 -10.63 -12.61
N TYR A 110 -16.03 -9.72 -13.42
CA TYR A 110 -16.00 -9.85 -14.89
C TYR A 110 -14.64 -10.30 -15.41
N CYS A 111 -13.97 -11.18 -14.64
CA CYS A 111 -12.75 -11.84 -15.10
C CYS A 111 -13.05 -12.60 -16.41
N PRO A 112 -12.32 -12.32 -17.50
CA PRO A 112 -12.44 -13.07 -18.74
C PRO A 112 -12.19 -14.56 -18.52
N THR A 113 -12.91 -15.42 -19.25
CA THR A 113 -12.83 -16.87 -19.07
C THR A 113 -11.42 -17.41 -19.24
N GLU A 114 -10.63 -16.83 -20.15
CA GLU A 114 -9.23 -17.17 -20.43
C GLU A 114 -8.30 -16.97 -19.23
N TYR A 115 -8.59 -16.00 -18.35
CA TYR A 115 -7.78 -15.70 -17.16
C TYR A 115 -8.34 -16.34 -15.88
N ARG A 116 -9.58 -16.85 -15.92
CA ARG A 116 -10.29 -17.30 -14.73
C ARG A 116 -9.52 -18.35 -13.92
N GLY A 117 -8.90 -19.32 -14.59
CA GLY A 117 -8.08 -20.35 -13.91
C GLY A 117 -6.89 -19.77 -13.16
N GLN A 118 -6.23 -18.76 -13.74
CA GLN A 118 -5.07 -18.10 -13.16
C GLN A 118 -5.45 -17.20 -11.95
N PHE A 119 -6.64 -16.58 -11.97
CA PHE A 119 -7.07 -15.66 -10.91
C PHE A 119 -7.93 -16.32 -9.84
N MET A 120 -8.32 -17.59 -10.01
CA MET A 120 -9.13 -18.35 -9.06
C MET A 120 -8.24 -19.01 -8.01
N ARG A 121 -8.51 -18.75 -6.75
CA ARG A 121 -7.91 -19.45 -5.60
C ARG A 121 -8.94 -20.39 -5.00
N GLY A 122 -8.50 -21.53 -4.48
CA GLY A 122 -9.41 -22.59 -4.03
C GLY A 122 -10.32 -22.22 -2.85
N ASP A 123 -9.88 -21.26 -2.03
CA ASP A 123 -10.61 -20.73 -0.88
C ASP A 123 -11.53 -19.54 -1.21
N HIS A 124 -11.48 -19.03 -2.46
CA HIS A 124 -12.33 -17.94 -2.91
C HIS A 124 -13.38 -18.42 -3.93
N ARG A 125 -14.62 -17.97 -3.77
CA ARG A 125 -15.73 -18.28 -4.68
C ARG A 125 -15.57 -17.65 -6.08
N TYR A 126 -14.86 -16.54 -6.17
CA TYR A 126 -14.65 -15.75 -7.40
C TYR A 126 -13.18 -15.51 -7.64
N PRO A 127 -12.77 -15.28 -8.91
CA PRO A 127 -11.44 -14.78 -9.20
C PRO A 127 -11.12 -13.51 -8.41
N THR A 128 -9.89 -13.36 -7.98
CA THR A 128 -9.42 -12.18 -7.24
C THR A 128 -8.14 -11.62 -7.84
N VAL A 129 -7.93 -10.33 -7.67
CA VAL A 129 -6.70 -9.62 -7.98
C VAL A 129 -6.06 -9.20 -6.67
N MET A 130 -4.76 -9.42 -6.52
CA MET A 130 -4.03 -9.08 -5.31
C MET A 130 -3.48 -7.66 -5.35
N LEU A 131 -3.37 -7.06 -4.18
CA LEU A 131 -2.62 -5.87 -3.88
C LEU A 131 -1.64 -6.18 -2.76
N GLU A 132 -0.34 -6.08 -3.01
CA GLU A 132 0.71 -5.97 -2.00
C GLU A 132 0.91 -4.49 -1.66
N ALA A 133 0.99 -4.14 -0.38
CA ALA A 133 1.23 -2.77 0.02
C ALA A 133 2.03 -2.66 1.31
N VAL A 134 2.76 -1.55 1.44
CA VAL A 134 3.39 -1.11 2.69
C VAL A 134 2.64 0.09 3.21
N ALA A 135 2.26 0.04 4.49
CA ALA A 135 1.61 1.16 5.16
C ALA A 135 2.30 1.48 6.50
N SER A 136 2.29 2.76 6.88
CA SER A 136 2.72 3.25 8.19
C SER A 136 1.52 3.39 9.14
N GLN A 137 1.82 3.69 10.39
CA GLN A 137 0.82 3.76 11.48
C GLN A 137 -0.25 4.85 11.32
N ASP A 138 0.00 5.85 10.46
CA ASP A 138 -0.96 6.89 10.07
C ASP A 138 -1.86 6.47 8.92
N LEU A 139 -1.78 5.19 8.51
CA LEU A 139 -2.52 4.58 7.42
C LEU A 139 -2.11 5.09 6.03
N TRP A 140 -0.92 5.68 5.89
CA TRP A 140 -0.39 6.14 4.60
C TRP A 140 0.23 4.97 3.83
N PHE A 141 -0.09 4.84 2.55
CA PHE A 141 0.51 3.86 1.65
C PHE A 141 1.83 4.38 1.08
N TRP A 142 2.93 3.70 1.38
CA TRP A 142 4.27 3.99 0.86
C TRP A 142 4.66 3.13 -0.34
N HIS A 143 4.03 1.99 -0.48
CA HIS A 143 4.20 1.08 -1.62
C HIS A 143 2.88 0.42 -1.95
N ALA A 144 2.65 0.19 -3.24
CA ALA A 144 1.52 -0.58 -3.74
C ALA A 144 1.92 -1.33 -5.01
N PHE A 145 1.63 -2.63 -5.06
CA PHE A 145 1.80 -3.46 -6.24
C PHE A 145 0.51 -4.23 -6.49
N ALA A 146 -0.33 -3.68 -7.37
CA ALA A 146 -1.64 -4.24 -7.73
C ALA A 146 -1.55 -5.00 -9.04
N GLY A 147 -2.32 -6.10 -9.13
CA GLY A 147 -2.49 -6.85 -10.38
C GLY A 147 -2.07 -8.32 -10.37
N PRO A 148 -1.28 -8.81 -9.39
CA PRO A 148 -0.99 -10.24 -9.32
C PRO A 148 -2.27 -11.08 -9.22
N PRO A 149 -2.26 -12.29 -9.81
CA PRO A 149 -3.38 -13.22 -9.72
C PRO A 149 -3.66 -13.69 -8.30
N GLY A 150 -4.92 -13.76 -7.92
CA GLY A 150 -5.33 -14.20 -6.59
C GLY A 150 -5.01 -15.67 -6.24
N SER A 151 -4.60 -16.48 -7.21
CA SER A 151 -4.09 -17.83 -6.95
C SER A 151 -2.67 -17.87 -6.38
N GLN A 152 -1.95 -16.75 -6.44
CA GLN A 152 -0.59 -16.64 -5.89
C GLN A 152 -0.62 -16.51 -4.37
N ASN A 153 0.49 -16.85 -3.72
CA ASN A 153 0.75 -16.51 -2.33
C ASN A 153 1.61 -15.24 -2.23
N ASP A 154 1.72 -14.68 -1.04
CA ASP A 154 2.41 -13.41 -0.81
C ASP A 154 3.90 -13.47 -1.18
N ILE A 155 4.56 -14.63 -1.03
CA ILE A 155 5.96 -14.82 -1.44
C ILE A 155 6.10 -14.66 -2.95
N ASN A 156 5.19 -15.25 -3.74
CA ASN A 156 5.21 -15.15 -5.20
C ASN A 156 4.90 -13.72 -5.66
N VAL A 157 4.06 -13.00 -4.92
CA VAL A 157 3.79 -11.57 -5.18
C VAL A 157 5.02 -10.75 -4.88
N LEU A 158 5.68 -10.96 -3.73
CA LEU A 158 6.91 -10.28 -3.34
C LEU A 158 8.03 -10.45 -4.38
N GLN A 159 8.19 -11.65 -4.96
CA GLN A 159 9.19 -11.92 -5.99
C GLN A 159 8.98 -11.13 -7.28
N GLN A 160 7.73 -10.77 -7.58
CA GLN A 160 7.35 -9.96 -8.75
C GLN A 160 7.30 -8.47 -8.43
N SER A 161 7.23 -8.14 -7.15
CA SER A 161 7.07 -6.76 -6.67
C SER A 161 8.32 -5.92 -6.92
N PRO A 162 8.15 -4.66 -7.32
CA PRO A 162 9.25 -3.70 -7.37
C PRO A 162 9.65 -3.18 -5.98
N LEU A 163 9.21 -3.82 -4.89
CA LEU A 163 9.40 -3.33 -3.51
C LEU A 163 10.87 -2.99 -3.19
N PHE A 164 11.82 -3.77 -3.66
CA PHE A 164 13.25 -3.57 -3.40
C PHE A 164 14.04 -3.11 -4.66
N LEU A 165 13.34 -2.55 -5.64
CA LEU A 165 14.00 -2.09 -6.87
C LEU A 165 14.97 -0.94 -6.61
N THR A 166 14.60 -0.02 -5.71
CA THR A 166 15.43 1.14 -5.37
C THR A 166 16.69 0.75 -4.59
N GLU A 167 16.58 -0.25 -3.72
CA GLU A 167 17.71 -0.82 -3.01
C GLU A 167 18.68 -1.50 -3.98
N ARG A 168 18.16 -2.29 -4.90
CA ARG A 168 18.96 -3.03 -5.90
C ARG A 168 19.68 -2.12 -6.89
N ASN A 169 19.09 -1.00 -7.27
CA ASN A 169 19.71 -0.04 -8.19
C ASN A 169 20.43 1.12 -7.46
N GLY A 170 20.61 1.02 -6.13
CA GLY A 170 21.39 1.97 -5.35
C GLY A 170 20.73 3.33 -5.12
N THR A 171 19.46 3.50 -5.51
CA THR A 171 18.74 4.79 -5.35
C THR A 171 17.94 4.88 -4.04
N ALA A 172 17.88 3.80 -3.25
CA ALA A 172 17.23 3.85 -1.94
C ALA A 172 17.97 4.75 -0.96
N PRO A 173 17.26 5.45 -0.07
CA PRO A 173 17.89 6.29 0.94
C PRO A 173 18.70 5.45 1.92
N LYS A 174 19.88 5.99 2.31
CA LYS A 174 20.74 5.37 3.33
C LYS A 174 20.32 5.88 4.70
N CYS A 175 19.44 5.15 5.38
CA CYS A 175 18.90 5.50 6.68
C CYS A 175 19.24 4.40 7.71
N PRO A 176 20.50 4.36 8.22
CA PRO A 176 20.87 3.41 9.26
C PRO A 176 20.21 3.77 10.59
N PHE A 177 20.00 2.76 11.43
CA PHE A 177 19.49 2.94 12.79
C PHE A 177 20.23 2.05 13.77
N TYR A 178 20.07 2.34 15.07
CA TYR A 178 20.65 1.57 16.14
C TYR A 178 19.59 0.91 17.00
N VAL A 179 19.85 -0.32 17.41
CA VAL A 179 19.12 -1.00 18.49
C VAL A 179 20.11 -1.84 19.29
N ASN A 180 20.06 -1.76 20.62
CA ASN A 180 21.01 -2.42 21.53
C ASN A 180 22.49 -2.24 21.17
N ASN A 181 22.88 -1.01 20.79
CA ASN A 181 24.23 -0.64 20.32
C ASN A 181 24.70 -1.32 19.02
N HIS A 182 23.85 -2.08 18.33
CA HIS A 182 24.15 -2.62 17.01
C HIS A 182 23.62 -1.68 15.92
N LEU A 183 24.49 -1.42 14.91
CA LEU A 183 24.13 -0.63 13.73
C LEU A 183 23.49 -1.52 12.67
N TYR A 184 22.34 -1.11 12.18
CA TYR A 184 21.64 -1.69 11.02
C TYR A 184 21.64 -0.71 9.87
N LYS A 185 22.03 -1.17 8.67
CA LYS A 185 22.20 -0.31 7.49
C LYS A 185 20.88 0.21 6.91
N ARG A 186 19.79 -0.55 7.08
CA ARG A 186 18.47 -0.27 6.47
C ARG A 186 17.37 -0.52 7.49
N GLY A 187 16.32 0.29 7.40
CA GLY A 187 15.07 0.05 8.12
C GLY A 187 14.40 -1.27 7.73
N TYR A 188 13.42 -1.67 8.50
CA TYR A 188 12.70 -2.92 8.32
C TYR A 188 11.19 -2.73 8.28
N LEU A 189 10.53 -3.71 7.68
CA LEU A 189 9.08 -3.87 7.63
C LEU A 189 8.64 -5.02 8.55
N LEU A 190 7.53 -4.84 9.24
CA LEU A 190 6.85 -5.95 9.88
C LEU A 190 6.08 -6.76 8.83
N VAL A 191 6.22 -8.07 8.92
CA VAL A 191 5.61 -9.00 7.96
C VAL A 191 4.98 -10.20 8.68
N ASP A 192 4.09 -10.90 7.99
CA ASP A 192 3.56 -12.18 8.45
C ASP A 192 4.63 -13.30 8.41
N GLY A 193 4.38 -14.39 9.13
CA GLY A 193 5.28 -15.55 9.25
C GLY A 193 5.62 -16.22 7.93
N ILE A 194 4.77 -16.09 6.91
CA ILE A 194 4.98 -16.69 5.58
C ILE A 194 6.16 -16.05 4.81
N TYR A 195 6.45 -14.77 5.03
CA TYR A 195 7.52 -14.08 4.33
C TYR A 195 8.90 -14.65 4.62
N PRO A 196 9.90 -14.48 3.72
CA PRO A 196 11.25 -14.98 3.93
C PRO A 196 11.96 -14.27 5.10
N SER A 197 12.98 -14.90 5.66
CA SER A 197 13.80 -14.36 6.76
C SER A 197 14.87 -13.42 6.23
N TRP A 198 14.48 -12.33 5.57
CA TRP A 198 15.39 -11.32 5.04
C TRP A 198 15.73 -10.26 6.10
N SER A 199 16.90 -9.64 5.97
CA SER A 199 17.42 -8.62 6.92
C SER A 199 16.50 -7.41 7.08
N VAL A 200 15.66 -7.13 6.07
CA VAL A 200 14.71 -6.02 6.02
C VAL A 200 13.29 -6.38 6.47
N PHE A 201 13.10 -7.60 6.94
CA PHE A 201 11.82 -8.09 7.47
C PHE A 201 11.95 -8.50 8.93
N VAL A 202 10.93 -8.22 9.70
CA VAL A 202 10.79 -8.71 11.07
C VAL A 202 9.49 -9.47 11.19
N LYS A 203 9.58 -10.74 11.58
CA LYS A 203 8.46 -11.70 11.69
C LYS A 203 8.06 -11.91 13.13
N SER A 204 6.77 -12.12 13.38
CA SER A 204 6.27 -12.52 14.70
C SER A 204 6.88 -13.86 15.17
N ILE A 205 6.70 -14.18 16.45
CA ILE A 205 7.08 -15.45 17.04
C ILE A 205 5.84 -16.34 17.14
N LEU A 206 5.86 -17.48 16.44
CA LEU A 206 4.72 -18.39 16.42
C LEU A 206 4.41 -18.95 17.82
N TYR A 207 5.42 -19.47 18.49
CA TYR A 207 5.30 -20.11 19.82
C TYR A 207 6.25 -19.43 20.81
N PRO A 208 5.86 -18.30 21.44
CA PRO A 208 6.70 -17.65 22.44
C PRO A 208 6.65 -18.42 23.75
N HIS A 209 7.82 -18.78 24.29
CA HIS A 209 7.94 -19.48 25.58
C HIS A 209 8.26 -18.53 26.72
N GLU A 210 9.09 -17.53 26.46
CA GLU A 210 9.55 -16.55 27.47
C GLU A 210 8.65 -15.32 27.50
N VAL A 211 8.65 -14.63 28.66
CA VAL A 211 7.86 -13.40 28.86
C VAL A 211 8.22 -12.33 27.83
N ASP A 212 9.53 -12.16 27.56
CA ASP A 212 10.03 -11.17 26.60
C ASP A 212 9.60 -11.49 25.17
N GLN A 213 9.58 -12.76 24.79
CA GLN A 213 9.08 -13.22 23.51
C GLN A 213 7.56 -12.96 23.36
N LYS A 214 6.79 -13.17 24.45
CA LYS A 214 5.34 -12.87 24.47
C LYS A 214 5.11 -11.36 24.32
N LYS A 215 5.88 -10.54 25.04
CA LYS A 215 5.84 -9.08 24.95
C LYS A 215 6.13 -8.60 23.54
N PHE A 216 7.23 -9.10 22.93
CA PHE A 216 7.57 -8.82 21.54
C PHE A 216 6.46 -9.23 20.57
N LYS A 217 5.91 -10.45 20.71
CA LYS A 217 4.83 -10.94 19.84
C LYS A 217 3.63 -10.01 19.87
N ARG A 218 3.16 -9.62 21.05
CA ARG A 218 2.02 -8.71 21.21
C ARG A 218 2.26 -7.37 20.55
N GLN A 219 3.44 -6.78 20.77
CA GLN A 219 3.80 -5.50 20.15
C GLN A 219 3.91 -5.59 18.64
N HIS A 220 4.56 -6.64 18.13
CA HIS A 220 4.67 -6.91 16.70
C HIS A 220 3.30 -7.05 16.04
N GLU A 221 2.41 -7.87 16.61
CA GLU A 221 1.07 -8.10 16.06
C GLU A 221 0.20 -6.83 16.14
N ALA A 222 0.32 -6.04 17.22
CA ALA A 222 -0.36 -4.77 17.34
C ALA A 222 0.09 -3.77 16.26
N ALA A 223 1.41 -3.64 16.02
CA ALA A 223 1.96 -2.75 15.02
C ALA A 223 1.67 -3.23 13.58
N ARG A 224 1.67 -4.56 13.34
CA ARG A 224 1.34 -5.12 12.02
C ARG A 224 -0.13 -4.87 11.61
N LYS A 225 -1.04 -4.74 12.58
CA LYS A 225 -2.44 -4.39 12.29
C LYS A 225 -2.62 -3.04 11.59
N ASP A 226 -1.63 -2.16 11.62
CA ASP A 226 -1.70 -0.87 10.92
C ASP A 226 -1.95 -1.05 9.41
N VAL A 227 -1.29 -2.01 8.73
CA VAL A 227 -1.53 -2.27 7.30
C VAL A 227 -2.89 -2.93 7.05
N GLU A 228 -3.33 -3.85 7.91
CA GLU A 228 -4.66 -4.47 7.81
C GLU A 228 -5.76 -3.41 7.98
N GLN A 229 -5.59 -2.52 8.95
CA GLN A 229 -6.49 -1.38 9.16
C GLN A 229 -6.50 -0.44 7.96
N THR A 230 -5.34 -0.19 7.36
CA THR A 230 -5.22 0.63 6.15
C THR A 230 -6.03 0.05 5.00
N PHE A 231 -5.95 -1.27 4.77
CA PHE A 231 -6.81 -1.94 3.79
C PHE A 231 -8.30 -1.84 4.13
N GLY A 232 -8.65 -1.98 5.40
CA GLY A 232 -10.02 -1.81 5.87
C GLY A 232 -10.58 -0.43 5.59
N VAL A 233 -9.84 0.62 5.95
CA VAL A 233 -10.21 2.03 5.71
C VAL A 233 -10.29 2.34 4.21
N LEU A 234 -9.32 1.85 3.41
CA LEU A 234 -9.33 2.02 1.95
C LEU A 234 -10.61 1.43 1.34
N LYS A 235 -10.94 0.18 1.70
CA LYS A 235 -12.15 -0.51 1.21
C LYS A 235 -13.44 0.14 1.70
N ALA A 236 -13.47 0.64 2.93
CA ALA A 236 -14.63 1.34 3.47
C ALA A 236 -14.88 2.69 2.76
N LYS A 237 -13.82 3.42 2.42
CA LYS A 237 -13.89 4.71 1.73
C LYS A 237 -14.28 4.56 0.25
N TRP A 238 -13.78 3.52 -0.43
CA TRP A 238 -13.94 3.33 -1.87
C TRP A 238 -14.76 2.07 -2.19
N GLY A 239 -16.05 2.26 -2.43
CA GLY A 239 -16.97 1.16 -2.72
C GLY A 239 -16.58 0.29 -3.92
N VAL A 240 -15.84 0.84 -4.90
CA VAL A 240 -15.32 0.06 -6.03
C VAL A 240 -14.35 -1.04 -5.60
N LEU A 241 -13.68 -0.90 -4.45
CA LEU A 241 -12.73 -1.88 -3.90
C LEU A 241 -13.40 -2.89 -2.96
N SER A 242 -14.51 -2.50 -2.31
CA SER A 242 -15.27 -3.39 -1.43
C SER A 242 -16.28 -4.26 -2.16
N ARG A 243 -16.74 -3.81 -3.33
CA ARG A 243 -17.66 -4.55 -4.19
C ARG A 243 -16.90 -5.37 -5.24
N PRO A 244 -17.50 -6.46 -5.77
CA PRO A 244 -16.90 -7.21 -6.86
C PRO A 244 -16.64 -6.35 -8.10
N MET A 245 -15.38 -6.17 -8.46
CA MET A 245 -14.94 -5.29 -9.55
C MET A 245 -15.45 -5.75 -10.92
N ARG A 246 -15.95 -4.80 -11.70
CA ARG A 246 -16.58 -5.06 -13.01
C ARG A 246 -15.69 -4.73 -14.20
N ALA A 247 -14.49 -4.22 -13.99
CA ALA A 247 -13.54 -3.97 -15.07
C ALA A 247 -13.19 -5.27 -15.81
N ARG A 248 -12.96 -5.18 -17.14
CA ARG A 248 -12.66 -6.36 -17.98
C ARG A 248 -11.17 -6.58 -18.23
N SER A 249 -10.30 -5.80 -17.60
CA SER A 249 -8.85 -5.97 -17.70
C SER A 249 -8.15 -5.64 -16.41
N VAL A 250 -7.05 -6.33 -16.13
CA VAL A 250 -6.19 -6.07 -14.97
C VAL A 250 -5.66 -4.63 -14.98
N LYS A 251 -5.36 -4.09 -16.17
CA LYS A 251 -4.90 -2.69 -16.31
C LYS A 251 -5.91 -1.71 -15.71
N LYS A 252 -7.20 -1.84 -16.04
CA LYS A 252 -8.27 -0.96 -15.50
C LYS A 252 -8.47 -1.15 -14.00
N ILE A 253 -8.38 -2.39 -13.50
CA ILE A 253 -8.41 -2.67 -12.06
C ILE A 253 -7.25 -1.98 -11.36
N ARG A 254 -6.03 -2.15 -11.89
CA ARG A 254 -4.81 -1.53 -11.35
C ARG A 254 -4.91 -0.01 -11.29
N SER A 255 -5.35 0.63 -12.39
CA SER A 255 -5.55 2.08 -12.45
C SER A 255 -6.54 2.57 -11.39
N ALA A 256 -7.68 1.89 -11.21
CA ALA A 256 -8.66 2.22 -10.17
C ALA A 256 -8.10 2.03 -8.75
N VAL A 257 -7.38 0.94 -8.48
CA VAL A 257 -6.76 0.68 -7.17
C VAL A 257 -5.74 1.76 -6.83
N TYR A 258 -4.83 2.09 -7.75
CA TYR A 258 -3.83 3.14 -7.52
C TYR A 258 -4.48 4.51 -7.34
N THR A 259 -5.52 4.83 -8.11
CA THR A 259 -6.27 6.07 -7.91
C THR A 259 -6.87 6.16 -6.52
N CYS A 260 -7.52 5.09 -6.04
CA CYS A 260 -8.08 5.05 -4.69
C CYS A 260 -7.01 5.23 -3.60
N ILE A 261 -5.82 4.64 -3.78
CA ILE A 261 -4.69 4.78 -2.85
C ILE A 261 -4.15 6.22 -2.87
N ILE A 262 -3.94 6.80 -4.05
CA ILE A 262 -3.46 8.18 -4.18
C ILE A 262 -4.44 9.15 -3.52
N LEU A 263 -5.74 9.03 -3.81
CA LEU A 263 -6.78 9.88 -3.22
C LEU A 263 -6.89 9.64 -1.70
N HIS A 264 -6.66 8.42 -1.21
CA HIS A 264 -6.62 8.13 0.22
C HIS A 264 -5.47 8.88 0.90
N ASN A 265 -4.25 8.82 0.36
CA ASN A 265 -3.10 9.55 0.88
C ASN A 265 -3.31 11.06 0.81
N MET A 266 -3.90 11.58 -0.28
CA MET A 266 -4.27 13.01 -0.39
C MET A 266 -5.21 13.46 0.73
N ILE A 267 -6.21 12.64 1.05
CA ILE A 267 -7.17 12.94 2.12
C ILE A 267 -6.48 12.92 3.49
N LEU A 268 -5.60 11.95 3.76
CA LEU A 268 -4.84 11.92 5.02
C LEU A 268 -3.97 13.16 5.20
N LYS A 269 -3.35 13.64 4.11
CA LYS A 269 -2.56 14.87 4.12
C LYS A 269 -3.45 16.09 4.39
N ASP A 270 -4.59 16.20 3.72
CA ASP A 270 -5.54 17.30 3.87
C ASP A 270 -6.14 17.37 5.28
N GLU A 271 -6.41 16.20 5.87
CA GLU A 271 -6.89 16.06 7.26
C GLU A 271 -5.80 16.27 8.32
N GLY A 272 -4.56 16.54 7.93
CA GLY A 272 -3.43 16.75 8.84
C GLY A 272 -3.02 15.49 9.62
N LYS A 273 -3.34 14.30 9.12
CA LYS A 273 -3.06 13.01 9.77
C LYS A 273 -1.76 12.37 9.33
N ALA A 274 -1.18 12.83 8.22
CA ALA A 274 0.05 12.27 7.67
C ALA A 274 1.26 12.57 8.58
N ILE A 275 2.05 11.54 8.89
CA ILE A 275 3.35 11.68 9.60
C ILE A 275 4.28 12.57 8.79
N VAL A 276 4.24 12.44 7.46
CA VAL A 276 5.04 13.23 6.53
C VAL A 276 4.14 14.18 5.74
N PRO A 277 3.88 15.39 6.24
CA PRO A 277 2.97 16.34 5.59
C PRO A 277 3.59 17.00 4.35
N VAL A 278 4.93 17.02 4.24
CA VAL A 278 5.66 17.69 3.16
C VAL A 278 6.57 16.70 2.45
N HIS A 279 6.35 16.51 1.16
CA HIS A 279 7.22 15.67 0.34
C HIS A 279 8.52 16.41 -0.01
N ILE A 280 9.65 15.92 0.51
CA ILE A 280 11.00 16.41 0.23
C ILE A 280 11.73 15.33 -0.57
N ARG A 281 12.10 15.65 -1.80
CA ARG A 281 12.80 14.70 -2.67
C ARG A 281 14.27 14.61 -2.27
N ASP A 282 14.80 13.39 -2.27
CA ASP A 282 16.24 13.17 -2.17
C ASP A 282 16.95 13.72 -3.42
N PRO A 283 18.25 14.09 -3.31
CA PRO A 283 19.06 14.41 -4.46
C PRO A 283 19.06 13.27 -5.47
N PRO A 284 19.03 13.56 -6.78
CA PRO A 284 19.05 12.51 -7.79
C PRO A 284 20.35 11.69 -7.70
N VAL A 285 20.21 10.39 -7.65
CA VAL A 285 21.32 9.42 -7.69
C VAL A 285 21.23 8.66 -9.00
N GLU A 286 22.35 8.50 -9.71
CA GLU A 286 22.39 7.67 -10.91
C GLU A 286 22.18 6.20 -10.51
N PRO A 287 21.20 5.50 -11.12
CA PRO A 287 20.97 4.09 -10.85
C PRO A 287 22.20 3.25 -11.24
N ALA A 288 22.74 2.49 -10.32
CA ALA A 288 23.79 1.51 -10.55
C ALA A 288 23.38 0.18 -9.97
N LEU A 289 23.23 -0.83 -10.80
CA LEU A 289 22.85 -2.17 -10.34
C LEU A 289 24.00 -2.75 -9.51
N ASP A 290 23.70 -3.10 -8.27
CA ASP A 290 24.65 -3.75 -7.36
C ASP A 290 24.06 -5.08 -6.89
N ASP A 291 24.54 -6.17 -7.47
CA ASP A 291 24.07 -7.52 -7.14
C ASP A 291 24.41 -7.95 -5.70
N THR A 292 25.37 -7.29 -5.05
CA THR A 292 25.72 -7.57 -3.65
C THR A 292 24.63 -7.12 -2.70
N VAL A 293 23.86 -6.09 -3.06
CA VAL A 293 22.73 -5.59 -2.26
C VAL A 293 21.64 -6.65 -2.07
N LEU A 294 21.39 -7.46 -3.08
CA LEU A 294 20.40 -8.54 -2.95
C LEU A 294 20.82 -9.56 -1.89
N GLY A 295 22.12 -9.93 -1.84
CA GLY A 295 22.68 -10.77 -0.79
C GLY A 295 22.54 -10.14 0.60
N GLU A 296 22.79 -8.84 0.73
CA GLU A 296 22.59 -8.11 2.01
C GLU A 296 21.12 -8.08 2.44
N LEU A 297 20.18 -7.91 1.50
CA LEU A 297 18.75 -7.94 1.80
C LEU A 297 18.28 -9.32 2.27
N MET A 298 18.83 -10.39 1.67
CA MET A 298 18.49 -11.79 1.95
C MET A 298 19.27 -12.38 3.13
N ASP A 299 20.09 -11.60 3.83
CA ASP A 299 20.94 -12.09 4.93
C ASP A 299 20.11 -12.52 6.14
N GLU A 300 20.05 -13.84 6.38
CA GLU A 300 19.33 -14.44 7.50
C GLU A 300 19.99 -14.17 8.84
N ASP A 301 21.31 -14.11 8.91
CA ASP A 301 22.03 -13.84 10.17
C ASP A 301 21.69 -12.45 10.71
N THR A 302 21.63 -11.45 9.83
CA THR A 302 21.18 -10.12 10.19
C THR A 302 19.70 -10.10 10.59
N HIS A 303 18.84 -10.87 9.92
CA HIS A 303 17.43 -11.03 10.31
C HIS A 303 17.28 -11.53 11.77
N TRP A 304 17.98 -12.61 12.11
CA TRP A 304 17.87 -13.19 13.45
C TRP A 304 18.52 -12.32 14.52
N ARG A 305 19.63 -11.64 14.21
CA ARG A 305 20.26 -10.68 15.12
C ARG A 305 19.34 -9.50 15.39
N LEU A 306 18.76 -8.89 14.36
CA LEU A 306 17.82 -7.76 14.50
C LEU A 306 16.62 -8.17 15.35
N LYS A 307 16.04 -9.32 15.09
CA LYS A 307 14.90 -9.81 15.86
C LYS A 307 15.22 -10.01 17.34
N ARG A 308 16.40 -10.54 17.66
CA ARG A 308 16.88 -10.70 19.04
C ARG A 308 17.07 -9.33 19.71
N ASP A 309 17.74 -8.41 19.03
CA ASP A 309 17.95 -7.07 19.56
C ASP A 309 16.65 -6.32 19.83
N LEU A 310 15.63 -6.52 19.00
CA LEU A 310 14.30 -5.93 19.23
C LEU A 310 13.56 -6.57 20.40
N ILE A 311 13.71 -7.89 20.62
CA ILE A 311 13.16 -8.58 21.80
C ILE A 311 13.80 -8.02 23.08
N ASP A 312 15.14 -7.95 23.12
CA ASP A 312 15.90 -7.43 24.28
C ASP A 312 15.60 -5.95 24.51
N HIS A 313 15.46 -5.16 23.45
CA HIS A 313 15.08 -3.75 23.54
C HIS A 313 13.70 -3.57 24.19
N LEU A 314 12.69 -4.30 23.73
CA LEU A 314 11.35 -4.24 24.33
C LEU A 314 11.33 -4.81 25.76
N ALA A 315 12.15 -5.82 26.05
CA ALA A 315 12.26 -6.38 27.40
C ALA A 315 12.75 -5.33 28.41
N SER A 316 13.70 -4.48 27.98
CA SER A 316 14.26 -3.41 28.85
C SER A 316 13.33 -2.23 29.12
N GLN A 317 12.20 -2.14 28.40
CA GLN A 317 11.22 -1.05 28.55
C GLN A 317 10.09 -1.44 29.53
N ASP A 318 9.65 -0.47 30.32
CA ASP A 318 8.49 -0.65 31.20
C ASP A 318 7.18 -0.46 30.42
N LEU A 319 6.64 -1.57 29.90
CA LEU A 319 5.40 -1.59 29.10
C LEU A 319 4.38 -2.57 29.75
N PRO A 320 3.78 -2.20 30.87
CA PRO A 320 2.92 -3.11 31.64
C PRO A 320 1.70 -3.60 30.86
N HIS A 321 1.17 -2.81 29.93
CA HIS A 321 0.03 -3.17 29.09
C HIS A 321 0.32 -4.36 28.16
N LEU A 322 1.59 -4.70 27.92
CA LEU A 322 2.00 -5.86 27.13
C LEU A 322 2.17 -7.14 27.98
N LEU A 323 2.08 -7.03 29.30
CA LEU A 323 2.26 -8.15 30.23
C LEU A 323 0.93 -8.77 30.72
N VAL A 324 -0.19 -8.09 30.50
CA VAL A 324 -1.51 -8.60 30.90
C VAL A 324 -1.90 -9.75 29.99
N ASP A 325 -2.09 -10.94 30.54
CA ASP A 325 -2.59 -12.09 29.78
C ASP A 325 -4.04 -11.83 29.36
N SER A 326 -4.30 -11.85 28.05
CA SER A 326 -5.62 -11.76 27.45
C SER A 326 -6.37 -13.11 27.46
N ASP A 327 -6.07 -13.97 28.43
CA ASP A 327 -6.71 -15.29 28.57
C ASP A 327 -7.97 -15.25 29.50
N GLU A 328 -8.50 -14.04 29.76
CA GLU A 328 -9.83 -13.88 30.34
C GLU A 328 -10.72 -13.10 29.34
N ASP A 329 -11.23 -13.82 28.29
CA ASP A 329 -12.56 -13.56 27.69
C ASP A 329 -12.94 -14.73 26.78
#